data_beb15ced6f9b9bbfe640419588f6f2aa
#
_entry.id   beb15ced6f9b9bbfe640419588f6f2aa
#
_cell.length_a   1.000
_cell.length_b   1.000
_cell.length_c   1.000
_cell.angle_alpha   90.00
_cell.angle_beta   90.00
_cell.angle_gamma   90.00
#
_symmetry.space_group_name_H-M   'P 1'
#
loop_
_entity.id
_entity.type
_entity.pdbx_description
1 polymer ?
#
loop_
_entity_poly.entity_id
_entity_poly.type
_entity_poly.pdbx_seq_one_letter_code
_entity_poly.pdbx_strand_id
1 'polypeptide(L)'
;ADIVPDGSIIVPDSMHLAARVGMEGTQCTAALKLLEKEGVLNLDAAYNLATEAYHADLAINNLQVHHFLPKDSIYTLTAKMSAKGQGVDVASRKTVAALNASLEKLQYGHWDISGVEAHAGLKSSVATVRLASDNVLLKMQGNADMRLDRSYLDGALDLNVEEVNLHKLGLVPRPLKHPFAFTMGAEARHDSLKLRLDAGDLNLRFRAHSTLKKLMEQSDKFVSILTKQIDERRLDHAALRQVLPSAGMHLEAGNQNPVSYFLAAKGISYNDFKLSFGFTPQVGINGRTAVHGLRMDSLQLDTIFFTVKQDTARMKLQGGVINGPKNPQFVFRSTLTGEVRNEDAELTVDYV
;
A
#
# COMPACT_ATOMS: atom_id res chain seq x y z
N ALA A 1 33.16 -23.44 -12.68
CA ALA A 1 31.85 -23.94 -12.23
C ALA A 1 30.88 -23.79 -13.40
N ASP A 2 30.37 -24.90 -13.91
CA ASP A 2 29.37 -24.88 -14.96
C ASP A 2 28.07 -24.38 -14.33
N ILE A 3 27.64 -23.20 -14.73
CA ILE A 3 26.32 -22.67 -14.35
C ILE A 3 25.33 -23.34 -15.32
N VAL A 4 24.56 -24.30 -14.81
CA VAL A 4 23.43 -24.87 -15.56
C VAL A 4 22.22 -23.98 -15.27
N PRO A 5 21.75 -23.19 -16.25
CA PRO A 5 20.56 -22.37 -16.05
C PRO A 5 19.35 -23.30 -15.83
N ASP A 6 18.48 -22.97 -14.90
CA ASP A 6 17.20 -23.66 -14.67
C ASP A 6 16.17 -23.41 -15.80
N GLY A 7 16.58 -22.78 -16.91
CA GLY A 7 15.73 -22.41 -18.04
C GLY A 7 14.97 -21.08 -17.88
N SER A 8 15.16 -20.37 -16.76
CA SER A 8 14.57 -19.04 -16.54
C SER A 8 15.48 -17.91 -17.04
N ILE A 9 16.80 -18.15 -17.07
CA ILE A 9 17.81 -17.19 -17.54
C ILE A 9 18.42 -17.71 -18.83
N ILE A 10 18.46 -16.87 -19.87
CA ILE A 10 19.15 -17.15 -21.14
C ILE A 10 20.42 -16.33 -21.17
N VAL A 11 21.51 -16.95 -21.59
CA VAL A 11 22.77 -16.25 -21.85
C VAL A 11 22.76 -15.81 -23.32
N PRO A 12 22.78 -14.50 -23.64
CA PRO A 12 22.78 -14.01 -25.01
C PRO A 12 24.09 -14.36 -25.74
N ASP A 13 24.02 -14.68 -27.01
CA ASP A 13 25.19 -15.09 -27.86
C ASP A 13 26.28 -14.00 -27.99
N SER A 14 25.94 -12.73 -27.75
CA SER A 14 26.85 -11.59 -27.87
C SER A 14 27.26 -10.99 -26.51
N MET A 15 27.26 -11.78 -25.47
CA MET A 15 27.62 -11.31 -24.12
C MET A 15 29.12 -11.49 -23.86
N HIS A 16 29.73 -10.44 -23.30
CA HIS A 16 31.07 -10.50 -22.74
C HIS A 16 31.02 -10.20 -21.24
N LEU A 17 31.46 -11.16 -20.45
CA LEU A 17 31.55 -11.04 -19.00
C LEU A 17 33.03 -11.09 -18.58
N ALA A 18 33.48 -10.03 -17.92
CA ALA A 18 34.80 -9.97 -17.29
C ALA A 18 34.60 -9.82 -15.78
N ALA A 19 35.12 -10.73 -14.99
CA ALA A 19 35.10 -10.70 -13.55
C ALA A 19 36.51 -10.78 -12.99
N ARG A 20 36.82 -9.96 -12.00
CA ARG A 20 38.10 -9.99 -11.27
C ARG A 20 37.75 -9.98 -9.77
N VAL A 21 38.33 -10.93 -9.06
CA VAL A 21 38.25 -11.00 -7.60
C VAL A 21 39.68 -11.00 -7.06
N GLY A 22 39.94 -10.19 -6.07
CA GLY A 22 41.24 -10.09 -5.41
C GLY A 22 41.08 -10.09 -3.88
N MET A 23 42.16 -10.56 -3.24
CA MET A 23 42.28 -10.49 -1.79
C MET A 23 43.68 -10.04 -1.43
N GLU A 24 43.78 -8.95 -0.66
CA GLU A 24 45.07 -8.45 -0.16
C GLU A 24 44.92 -8.22 1.35
N GLY A 25 45.61 -9.03 2.15
CA GLY A 25 45.41 -9.05 3.59
C GLY A 25 43.99 -9.36 3.97
N THR A 26 43.31 -8.41 4.65
CA THR A 26 41.90 -8.51 5.00
C THR A 26 40.95 -7.84 4.01
N GLN A 27 41.48 -7.23 2.94
CA GLN A 27 40.69 -6.53 1.94
C GLN A 27 40.33 -7.49 0.80
N CYS A 28 39.02 -7.71 0.59
CA CYS A 28 38.49 -8.41 -0.56
C CYS A 28 37.97 -7.38 -1.56
N THR A 29 38.25 -7.56 -2.85
CA THR A 29 37.77 -6.71 -3.94
C THR A 29 37.11 -7.57 -5.02
N ALA A 30 36.07 -7.03 -5.63
CA ALA A 30 35.41 -7.66 -6.77
C ALA A 30 35.08 -6.57 -7.80
N ALA A 31 35.44 -6.82 -9.06
CA ALA A 31 35.04 -6.01 -10.19
C ALA A 31 34.39 -6.90 -11.24
N LEU A 32 33.20 -6.49 -11.73
CA LEU A 32 32.50 -7.21 -12.77
C LEU A 32 32.10 -6.23 -13.86
N LYS A 33 32.38 -6.58 -15.08
CA LYS A 33 31.94 -5.86 -16.27
C LYS A 33 31.20 -6.80 -17.20
N LEU A 34 29.96 -6.47 -17.51
CA LEU A 34 29.15 -7.18 -18.48
C LEU A 34 28.88 -6.24 -19.65
N LEU A 35 29.13 -6.72 -20.85
CA LEU A 35 28.79 -6.06 -22.10
C LEU A 35 27.83 -6.97 -22.87
N GLU A 36 26.70 -6.43 -23.28
CA GLU A 36 25.72 -7.11 -24.11
C GLU A 36 25.23 -6.12 -25.17
N LYS A 37 25.67 -6.27 -26.41
CA LYS A 37 25.45 -5.31 -27.51
C LYS A 37 25.80 -3.88 -27.05
N GLU A 38 24.82 -3.00 -26.92
CA GLU A 38 24.97 -1.62 -26.43
C GLU A 38 24.83 -1.49 -24.93
N GLY A 39 24.39 -2.57 -24.23
CA GLY A 39 24.19 -2.60 -22.80
C GLY A 39 25.48 -2.80 -22.02
N VAL A 40 25.69 -2.05 -20.97
CA VAL A 40 26.84 -2.12 -20.08
C VAL A 40 26.39 -2.21 -18.63
N LEU A 41 26.94 -3.17 -17.89
CA LEU A 41 26.85 -3.22 -16.44
C LEU A 41 28.27 -3.24 -15.87
N ASN A 42 28.55 -2.33 -14.95
CA ASN A 42 29.79 -2.31 -14.18
C ASN A 42 29.43 -2.42 -12.71
N LEU A 43 30.12 -3.30 -11.99
CA LEU A 43 30.06 -3.44 -10.55
C LEU A 43 31.48 -3.41 -9.99
N ASP A 44 31.73 -2.52 -9.05
CA ASP A 44 32.94 -2.46 -8.25
C ASP A 44 32.55 -2.58 -6.78
N ALA A 45 33.17 -3.50 -6.05
CA ALA A 45 32.86 -3.75 -4.66
C ALA A 45 34.12 -4.08 -3.86
N ALA A 46 34.14 -3.67 -2.61
CA ALA A 46 35.16 -4.07 -1.66
C ALA A 46 34.59 -4.34 -0.27
N TYR A 47 35.20 -5.27 0.44
CA TYR A 47 34.87 -5.66 1.80
C TYR A 47 36.13 -5.89 2.62
N ASN A 48 36.19 -5.34 3.83
CA ASN A 48 37.29 -5.56 4.76
C ASN A 48 36.86 -6.52 5.88
N LEU A 49 37.49 -7.69 5.91
CA LEU A 49 37.19 -8.77 6.86
C LEU A 49 37.46 -8.40 8.34
N ALA A 50 38.41 -7.49 8.58
CA ALA A 50 38.77 -7.11 9.96
C ALA A 50 37.87 -5.99 10.52
N THR A 51 37.45 -5.06 9.67
CA THR A 51 36.65 -3.88 10.10
C THR A 51 35.18 -4.02 9.72
N GLU A 52 34.82 -5.02 8.92
CA GLU A 52 33.50 -5.20 8.31
C GLU A 52 33.05 -4.00 7.45
N ALA A 53 34.01 -3.15 7.04
CA ALA A 53 33.72 -2.02 6.16
C ALA A 53 33.52 -2.50 4.72
N TYR A 54 32.52 -1.95 4.03
CA TYR A 54 32.20 -2.28 2.65
C TYR A 54 31.83 -1.07 1.83
N HIS A 55 32.05 -1.19 0.54
CA HIS A 55 31.44 -0.34 -0.48
C HIS A 55 31.13 -1.15 -1.74
N ALA A 56 30.13 -0.72 -2.48
CA ALA A 56 29.78 -1.27 -3.78
C ALA A 56 29.17 -0.17 -4.65
N ASP A 57 29.64 -0.08 -5.89
CA ASP A 57 29.11 0.83 -6.89
C ASP A 57 28.67 0.01 -8.11
N LEU A 58 27.39 0.14 -8.47
CA LEU A 58 26.77 -0.50 -9.63
C LEU A 58 26.31 0.57 -10.61
N ALA A 59 26.76 0.47 -11.86
CA ALA A 59 26.27 1.29 -12.95
C ALA A 59 25.76 0.39 -14.08
N ILE A 60 24.51 0.57 -14.43
CA ILE A 60 23.84 -0.13 -15.53
C ILE A 60 23.47 0.92 -16.57
N ASN A 61 23.87 0.74 -17.80
CA ASN A 61 23.55 1.63 -18.90
C ASN A 61 22.98 0.84 -20.09
N ASN A 62 21.75 1.16 -20.46
CA ASN A 62 21.03 0.62 -21.62
C ASN A 62 21.04 -0.93 -21.71
N LEU A 63 21.02 -1.63 -20.56
CA LEU A 63 21.03 -3.10 -20.54
C LEU A 63 19.69 -3.64 -21.03
N GLN A 64 19.73 -4.56 -22.00
CA GLN A 64 18.54 -5.22 -22.55
C GLN A 64 18.16 -6.42 -21.68
N VAL A 65 17.46 -6.16 -20.57
CA VAL A 65 17.15 -7.16 -19.54
C VAL A 65 16.35 -8.34 -20.10
N HIS A 66 15.45 -8.11 -21.06
CA HIS A 66 14.63 -9.16 -21.70
C HIS A 66 15.45 -10.20 -22.48
N HIS A 67 16.70 -9.89 -22.84
CA HIS A 67 17.60 -10.88 -23.45
C HIS A 67 18.05 -11.94 -22.43
N PHE A 68 18.09 -11.59 -21.15
CA PHE A 68 18.43 -12.49 -20.05
C PHE A 68 17.18 -13.12 -19.42
N LEU A 69 16.09 -12.36 -19.34
CA LEU A 69 14.82 -12.72 -18.73
C LEU A 69 13.66 -12.54 -19.73
N PRO A 70 13.56 -13.39 -20.76
CA PRO A 70 12.62 -13.19 -21.88
C PRO A 70 11.14 -13.36 -21.47
N LYS A 71 10.87 -13.94 -20.31
CA LYS A 71 9.50 -14.09 -19.76
C LYS A 71 9.04 -12.87 -18.97
N ASP A 72 9.97 -11.98 -18.61
CA ASP A 72 9.66 -10.77 -17.85
C ASP A 72 9.35 -9.60 -18.79
N SER A 73 8.56 -8.68 -18.30
CA SER A 73 8.19 -7.47 -19.05
C SER A 73 9.23 -6.36 -18.93
N ILE A 74 10.43 -6.63 -18.40
CA ILE A 74 11.52 -5.66 -18.29
C ILE A 74 12.34 -5.70 -19.58
N TYR A 75 12.34 -4.60 -20.34
CA TYR A 75 13.06 -4.50 -21.60
C TYR A 75 14.41 -3.84 -21.43
N THR A 76 14.44 -2.56 -21.15
CA THR A 76 15.67 -1.76 -21.04
C THR A 76 15.82 -1.21 -19.64
N LEU A 77 17.06 -1.23 -19.11
CA LEU A 77 17.39 -0.68 -17.79
C LEU A 77 18.62 0.22 -17.86
N THR A 78 18.49 1.43 -17.31
CA THR A 78 19.58 2.34 -16.96
C THR A 78 19.41 2.79 -15.52
N ALA A 79 20.35 2.43 -14.67
CA ALA A 79 20.29 2.69 -13.23
C ALA A 79 21.69 2.80 -12.62
N LYS A 80 21.79 3.52 -11.50
CA LYS A 80 23.00 3.60 -10.69
C LYS A 80 22.65 3.28 -9.24
N MET A 81 23.55 2.59 -8.57
CA MET A 81 23.43 2.30 -7.16
C MET A 81 24.80 2.40 -6.49
N SER A 82 24.86 3.01 -5.33
CA SER A 82 26.04 3.01 -4.47
C SER A 82 25.65 2.59 -3.06
N ALA A 83 26.45 1.73 -2.46
CA ALA A 83 26.28 1.26 -1.11
C ALA A 83 27.61 1.38 -0.35
N LYS A 84 27.56 1.83 0.89
CA LYS A 84 28.72 1.86 1.79
C LYS A 84 28.29 1.67 3.23
N GLY A 85 29.14 1.05 4.02
CA GLY A 85 28.82 0.83 5.43
C GLY A 85 29.90 0.09 6.18
N GLN A 86 29.54 -0.22 7.42
CA GLN A 86 30.34 -1.01 8.34
C GLN A 86 29.42 -1.86 9.23
N GLY A 87 29.75 -3.16 9.37
CA GLY A 87 28.94 -4.13 10.05
C GLY A 87 27.82 -4.71 9.16
N VAL A 88 27.40 -5.93 9.44
CA VAL A 88 26.39 -6.67 8.65
C VAL A 88 25.13 -6.98 9.45
N ASP A 89 25.17 -6.88 10.77
CA ASP A 89 23.99 -7.09 11.63
C ASP A 89 23.18 -5.79 11.69
N VAL A 90 22.08 -5.75 10.97
CA VAL A 90 21.18 -4.59 10.89
C VAL A 90 20.52 -4.21 12.21
N ALA A 91 20.39 -5.13 13.16
CA ALA A 91 19.86 -4.88 14.49
C ALA A 91 20.92 -4.30 15.44
N SER A 92 22.19 -4.39 15.07
CA SER A 92 23.29 -3.86 15.89
C SER A 92 23.33 -2.34 15.80
N ARG A 93 23.47 -1.70 16.97
CA ARG A 93 23.66 -0.24 17.04
C ARG A 93 25.00 0.26 16.48
N LYS A 94 25.95 -0.65 16.27
CA LYS A 94 27.26 -0.33 15.69
C LYS A 94 27.24 -0.33 14.16
N THR A 95 26.27 -1.00 13.54
CA THR A 95 26.14 -1.06 12.10
C THR A 95 25.73 0.30 11.55
N VAL A 96 26.44 0.72 10.52
CA VAL A 96 26.15 1.94 9.75
C VAL A 96 26.16 1.58 8.27
N ALA A 97 25.11 1.96 7.56
CA ALA A 97 25.01 1.75 6.13
C ALA A 97 24.36 2.96 5.45
N ALA A 98 24.74 3.18 4.21
CA ALA A 98 24.10 4.12 3.29
C ALA A 98 23.97 3.47 1.92
N LEU A 99 22.78 3.58 1.34
CA LEU A 99 22.48 3.15 -0.03
C LEU A 99 21.87 4.33 -0.77
N ASN A 100 22.38 4.61 -1.97
CA ASN A 100 21.78 5.53 -2.91
C ASN A 100 21.49 4.77 -4.20
N ALA A 101 20.32 4.96 -4.77
CA ALA A 101 19.93 4.38 -6.04
C ALA A 101 19.21 5.43 -6.89
N SER A 102 19.49 5.44 -8.17
CA SER A 102 18.79 6.25 -9.16
C SER A 102 18.41 5.40 -10.37
N LEU A 103 17.14 5.49 -10.76
CA LEU A 103 16.60 4.87 -11.96
C LEU A 103 16.42 5.95 -13.02
N GLU A 104 17.34 5.94 -14.02
CA GLU A 104 17.32 6.90 -15.12
C GLU A 104 16.34 6.47 -16.22
N LYS A 105 16.25 5.14 -16.48
CA LYS A 105 15.32 4.56 -17.44
C LYS A 105 15.03 3.10 -17.11
N LEU A 106 13.75 2.76 -17.11
CA LEU A 106 13.24 1.39 -17.07
C LEU A 106 12.07 1.28 -18.04
N GLN A 107 12.21 0.46 -19.06
CA GLN A 107 11.07 0.09 -19.91
C GLN A 107 10.44 -1.19 -19.37
N TYR A 108 9.21 -1.04 -18.84
CA TYR A 108 8.42 -2.15 -18.31
C TYR A 108 7.14 -2.29 -19.13
N GLY A 109 7.05 -3.32 -19.95
CA GLY A 109 5.99 -3.45 -20.93
C GLY A 109 5.95 -2.24 -21.87
N HIS A 110 4.86 -1.52 -21.87
CA HIS A 110 4.66 -0.29 -22.64
C HIS A 110 4.94 0.99 -21.84
N TRP A 111 5.37 0.89 -20.58
CA TRP A 111 5.66 2.03 -19.73
C TRP A 111 7.16 2.35 -19.69
N ASP A 112 7.47 3.63 -19.88
CA ASP A 112 8.79 4.18 -19.63
C ASP A 112 8.82 4.84 -18.24
N ILE A 113 9.58 4.24 -17.34
CA ILE A 113 9.75 4.71 -15.96
C ILE A 113 11.13 5.35 -15.85
N SER A 114 11.19 6.58 -15.35
CA SER A 114 12.42 7.34 -15.18
C SER A 114 12.33 8.29 -13.99
N GLY A 115 13.44 8.90 -13.58
CA GLY A 115 13.44 9.94 -12.55
C GLY A 115 13.01 9.42 -11.18
N VAL A 116 13.41 8.18 -10.81
CA VAL A 116 13.16 7.63 -9.47
C VAL A 116 14.48 7.61 -8.71
N GLU A 117 14.49 8.21 -7.53
CA GLU A 117 15.63 8.25 -6.62
C GLU A 117 15.26 7.63 -5.28
N ALA A 118 16.17 6.84 -4.72
CA ALA A 118 16.02 6.22 -3.42
C ALA A 118 17.31 6.40 -2.60
N HIS A 119 17.15 6.83 -1.36
CA HIS A 119 18.22 6.95 -0.39
C HIS A 119 17.83 6.17 0.86
N ALA A 120 18.63 5.19 1.25
CA ALA A 120 18.43 4.47 2.47
C ALA A 120 19.65 4.64 3.40
N GLY A 121 19.38 4.74 4.67
CA GLY A 121 20.41 4.85 5.72
C GLY A 121 20.11 3.92 6.87
N LEU A 122 21.15 3.40 7.50
CA LEU A 122 21.06 2.64 8.75
C LEU A 122 22.06 3.22 9.75
N LYS A 123 21.58 3.61 10.90
CA LYS A 123 22.42 4.10 12.01
C LYS A 123 21.74 3.83 13.34
N SER A 124 22.47 3.30 14.30
CA SER A 124 21.94 3.00 15.65
C SER A 124 20.67 2.15 15.62
N SER A 125 20.64 1.13 14.74
CA SER A 125 19.49 0.25 14.50
C SER A 125 18.23 0.96 13.98
N VAL A 126 18.35 2.19 13.49
CA VAL A 126 17.27 2.92 12.80
C VAL A 126 17.56 2.93 11.31
N ALA A 127 16.69 2.28 10.55
CA ALA A 127 16.66 2.39 9.09
C ALA A 127 15.85 3.62 8.70
N THR A 128 16.36 4.37 7.74
CA THR A 128 15.66 5.50 7.12
C THR A 128 15.62 5.29 5.61
N VAL A 129 14.50 5.60 4.98
CA VAL A 129 14.35 5.54 3.52
C VAL A 129 13.73 6.83 3.04
N ARG A 130 14.30 7.41 2.00
CA ARG A 130 13.71 8.51 1.23
C ARG A 130 13.55 8.05 -0.19
N LEU A 131 12.37 8.27 -0.73
CA LEU A 131 12.02 7.92 -2.11
C LEU A 131 11.46 9.16 -2.79
N ALA A 132 11.95 9.46 -3.99
CA ALA A 132 11.43 10.52 -4.83
C ALA A 132 11.19 9.98 -6.24
N SER A 133 10.12 10.41 -6.88
CA SER A 133 9.82 10.13 -8.27
C SER A 133 9.28 11.37 -8.94
N ASP A 134 9.90 11.78 -10.04
CA ASP A 134 9.41 12.80 -10.96
C ASP A 134 8.98 12.17 -12.30
N ASN A 135 8.49 10.93 -12.21
CA ASN A 135 8.04 10.20 -13.37
C ASN A 135 6.68 10.69 -13.86
N VAL A 136 6.47 10.62 -15.17
CA VAL A 136 5.19 11.04 -15.81
C VAL A 136 3.99 10.19 -15.43
N LEU A 137 4.20 8.97 -14.85
CA LEU A 137 3.14 8.09 -14.35
C LEU A 137 2.84 8.36 -12.88
N LEU A 138 3.89 8.73 -12.11
CA LEU A 138 3.79 8.90 -10.66
C LEU A 138 4.81 9.95 -10.18
N LYS A 139 4.32 11.10 -9.71
CA LYS A 139 5.12 12.10 -9.01
C LYS A 139 4.89 11.97 -7.52
N MET A 140 5.95 11.67 -6.76
CA MET A 140 5.82 11.45 -5.33
C MET A 140 7.12 11.71 -4.57
N GLN A 141 6.97 11.97 -3.28
CA GLN A 141 8.03 11.97 -2.30
C GLN A 141 7.59 11.16 -1.09
N GLY A 142 8.48 10.32 -0.58
CA GLY A 142 8.21 9.47 0.57
C GLY A 142 9.39 9.43 1.52
N ASN A 143 9.09 9.42 2.82
CA ASN A 143 10.06 9.23 3.89
C ASN A 143 9.55 8.14 4.82
N ALA A 144 10.42 7.23 5.20
CA ALA A 144 10.12 6.22 6.20
C ALA A 144 11.28 6.08 7.18
N ASP A 145 10.96 5.79 8.42
CA ASP A 145 11.91 5.33 9.42
C ASP A 145 11.41 4.08 10.13
N MET A 146 12.31 3.19 10.50
CA MET A 146 11.98 1.94 11.18
C MET A 146 13.10 1.54 12.13
N ARG A 147 12.77 1.17 13.35
CA ARG A 147 13.69 0.58 14.31
C ARG A 147 13.81 -0.92 14.13
N LEU A 148 15.02 -1.40 13.91
CA LEU A 148 15.33 -2.80 13.62
C LEU A 148 15.73 -3.61 14.86
N ASP A 149 15.99 -2.95 15.99
CA ASP A 149 16.33 -3.57 17.28
C ASP A 149 15.08 -3.99 18.08
N ARG A 150 13.89 -3.99 17.47
CA ARG A 150 12.61 -4.33 18.10
C ARG A 150 12.05 -5.62 17.53
N SER A 151 11.33 -6.37 18.36
CA SER A 151 10.58 -7.57 17.95
C SER A 151 9.22 -7.25 17.34
N TYR A 152 8.83 -5.98 17.29
CA TYR A 152 7.60 -5.45 16.73
C TYR A 152 7.91 -4.31 15.76
N LEU A 153 7.00 -4.01 14.87
CA LEU A 153 7.13 -2.87 13.96
C LEU A 153 7.06 -1.56 14.76
N ASP A 154 8.14 -0.78 14.68
CA ASP A 154 8.29 0.54 15.31
C ASP A 154 8.86 1.50 14.26
N GLY A 155 8.02 2.32 13.68
CA GLY A 155 8.43 3.21 12.60
C GLY A 155 7.29 4.13 12.14
N ALA A 156 7.65 5.00 11.21
CA ALA A 156 6.72 5.92 10.56
C ALA A 156 6.96 5.96 9.05
N LEU A 157 5.92 6.29 8.30
CA LEU A 157 5.94 6.55 6.86
C LEU A 157 5.14 7.81 6.60
N ASP A 158 5.75 8.74 5.87
CA ASP A 158 5.08 9.90 5.30
C ASP A 158 5.26 9.87 3.78
N LEU A 159 4.16 9.94 3.06
CA LEU A 159 4.10 9.91 1.61
C LEU A 159 3.31 11.12 1.10
N ASN A 160 3.90 11.86 0.19
CA ASN A 160 3.26 12.91 -0.59
C ASN A 160 3.22 12.49 -2.05
N VAL A 161 2.03 12.23 -2.56
CA VAL A 161 1.80 11.93 -3.98
C VAL A 161 1.21 13.18 -4.63
N GLU A 162 2.00 13.82 -5.47
CA GLU A 162 1.60 15.04 -6.19
C GLU A 162 0.72 14.71 -7.39
N GLU A 163 0.99 13.57 -8.05
CA GLU A 163 0.20 13.12 -9.19
C GLU A 163 0.36 11.61 -9.43
N VAL A 164 -0.76 10.91 -9.60
CA VAL A 164 -0.84 9.62 -10.28
C VAL A 164 -1.52 9.84 -11.62
N ASN A 165 -0.85 9.57 -12.72
CA ASN A 165 -1.39 9.75 -14.06
C ASN A 165 -2.24 8.55 -14.48
N LEU A 166 -3.50 8.53 -14.04
CA LEU A 166 -4.42 7.42 -14.29
C LEU A 166 -4.71 7.17 -15.79
N HIS A 167 -4.60 8.21 -16.61
CA HIS A 167 -4.79 8.08 -18.06
C HIS A 167 -3.64 7.32 -18.72
N LYS A 168 -2.39 7.70 -18.41
CA LYS A 168 -1.21 6.97 -18.90
C LYS A 168 -1.11 5.55 -18.35
N LEU A 169 -1.68 5.31 -17.15
CA LEU A 169 -1.82 3.96 -16.58
C LEU A 169 -2.97 3.15 -17.23
N GLY A 170 -3.75 3.73 -18.13
CA GLY A 170 -4.87 3.05 -18.80
C GLY A 170 -6.12 2.87 -17.92
N LEU A 171 -6.17 3.50 -16.73
CA LEU A 171 -7.28 3.35 -15.79
C LEU A 171 -8.48 4.24 -16.11
N VAL A 172 -8.26 5.33 -16.83
CA VAL A 172 -9.31 6.23 -17.32
C VAL A 172 -9.09 6.55 -18.81
N PRO A 173 -10.16 6.73 -19.61
CA PRO A 173 -10.05 6.93 -21.05
C PRO A 173 -9.52 8.32 -21.44
N ARG A 174 -9.58 9.29 -20.53
CA ARG A 174 -9.11 10.68 -20.74
C ARG A 174 -8.40 11.19 -19.48
N PRO A 175 -7.47 12.16 -19.62
CA PRO A 175 -6.86 12.80 -18.47
C PRO A 175 -7.92 13.41 -17.53
N LEU A 176 -7.71 13.27 -16.22
CA LEU A 176 -8.54 13.94 -15.23
C LEU A 176 -8.31 15.46 -15.29
N LYS A 177 -9.33 16.25 -14.96
CA LYS A 177 -9.22 17.72 -14.89
C LYS A 177 -8.32 18.22 -13.75
N HIS A 178 -8.23 17.42 -12.69
CA HIS A 178 -7.43 17.69 -11.51
C HIS A 178 -6.49 16.50 -11.25
N PRO A 179 -5.28 16.75 -10.73
CA PRO A 179 -4.35 15.66 -10.45
C PRO A 179 -4.92 14.69 -9.41
N PHE A 180 -4.61 13.40 -9.59
CA PHE A 180 -4.89 12.40 -8.58
C PHE A 180 -3.77 12.45 -7.53
N ALA A 181 -3.94 13.32 -6.54
CA ALA A 181 -2.95 13.66 -5.54
C ALA A 181 -3.45 13.36 -4.13
N PHE A 182 -2.56 12.95 -3.24
CA PHE A 182 -2.87 12.69 -1.83
C PHE A 182 -1.62 12.72 -0.95
N THR A 183 -1.82 12.92 0.34
CA THR A 183 -0.80 12.68 1.36
C THR A 183 -1.22 11.52 2.26
N MET A 184 -0.28 10.69 2.65
CA MET A 184 -0.50 9.58 3.56
C MET A 184 0.57 9.58 4.66
N GLY A 185 0.14 9.45 5.90
CA GLY A 185 1.01 9.22 7.05
C GLY A 185 0.60 7.92 7.74
N ALA A 186 1.57 7.07 8.03
CA ALA A 186 1.37 5.86 8.83
C ALA A 186 2.37 5.82 9.97
N GLU A 187 1.94 5.41 11.14
CA GLU A 187 2.76 5.28 12.34
C GLU A 187 2.44 3.94 13.01
N ALA A 188 3.46 3.15 13.26
CA ALA A 188 3.38 1.92 14.03
C ALA A 188 4.26 2.04 15.26
N ARG A 189 3.73 1.76 16.44
CA ARG A 189 4.42 1.69 17.72
C ARG A 189 4.07 0.37 18.40
N HIS A 190 4.67 0.13 19.57
CA HIS A 190 4.47 -1.12 20.31
C HIS A 190 2.99 -1.51 20.48
N ASP A 191 2.12 -0.57 20.76
CA ASP A 191 0.71 -0.79 21.12
C ASP A 191 -0.27 0.05 20.31
N SER A 192 0.20 0.76 19.28
CA SER A 192 -0.64 1.64 18.49
C SER A 192 -0.26 1.67 17.02
N LEU A 193 -1.28 1.70 16.18
CA LEU A 193 -1.19 1.93 14.75
C LEU A 193 -2.05 3.14 14.41
N LYS A 194 -1.53 4.02 13.57
CA LYS A 194 -2.24 5.17 13.03
C LYS A 194 -2.03 5.23 11.54
N LEU A 195 -3.09 5.52 10.80
CA LEU A 195 -3.04 5.84 9.38
C LEU A 195 -3.85 7.11 9.15
N ARG A 196 -3.27 8.02 8.40
CA ARG A 196 -3.89 9.25 7.92
C ARG A 196 -3.74 9.30 6.41
N LEU A 197 -4.82 9.62 5.71
CA LEU A 197 -4.80 9.92 4.28
C LEU A 197 -5.63 11.17 4.05
N ASP A 198 -5.06 12.15 3.37
CA ASP A 198 -5.70 13.41 3.02
C ASP A 198 -5.56 13.62 1.50
N ALA A 199 -6.69 13.87 0.81
CA ALA A 199 -6.74 14.04 -0.63
C ALA A 199 -7.88 15.00 -1.02
N GLY A 200 -7.58 16.28 -1.17
CA GLY A 200 -8.62 17.31 -1.33
C GLY A 200 -9.52 17.37 -0.09
N ASP A 201 -10.83 17.22 -0.29
CA ASP A 201 -11.82 17.14 0.82
C ASP A 201 -12.05 15.72 1.35
N LEU A 202 -11.28 14.72 0.89
CA LEU A 202 -11.27 13.38 1.45
C LEU A 202 -10.28 13.30 2.62
N ASN A 203 -10.77 12.84 3.76
CA ASN A 203 -9.99 12.63 4.98
C ASN A 203 -10.28 11.24 5.54
N LEU A 204 -9.25 10.38 5.57
CA LEU A 204 -9.30 9.08 6.22
C LEU A 204 -8.42 9.08 7.45
N ARG A 205 -8.94 8.59 8.56
CA ARG A 205 -8.22 8.37 9.82
C ARG A 205 -8.51 6.96 10.31
N PHE A 206 -7.46 6.20 10.52
CA PHE A 206 -7.53 4.88 11.16
C PHE A 206 -6.64 4.87 12.39
N ARG A 207 -7.11 4.25 13.45
CA ARG A 207 -6.33 4.02 14.68
C ARG A 207 -6.63 2.63 15.23
N ALA A 208 -5.60 1.94 15.69
CA ALA A 208 -5.75 0.68 16.43
C ALA A 208 -4.84 0.68 17.66
N HIS A 209 -5.34 0.13 18.75
CA HIS A 209 -4.58 -0.07 20.00
C HIS A 209 -4.02 -1.50 20.00
N SER A 210 -3.00 -1.74 19.19
CA SER A 210 -2.41 -3.05 18.99
C SER A 210 -1.09 -2.94 18.21
N THR A 211 -0.26 -3.99 18.23
CA THR A 211 0.78 -4.17 17.23
C THR A 211 0.15 -4.58 15.89
N LEU A 212 0.85 -4.32 14.77
CA LEU A 212 0.38 -4.75 13.45
C LEU A 212 0.14 -6.27 13.39
N LYS A 213 1.07 -7.07 13.92
CA LYS A 213 0.94 -8.52 13.97
C LYS A 213 -0.31 -8.97 14.72
N LYS A 214 -0.54 -8.43 15.91
CA LYS A 214 -1.71 -8.77 16.72
C LYS A 214 -3.02 -8.31 16.06
N LEU A 215 -3.03 -7.15 15.40
CA LEU A 215 -4.19 -6.66 14.65
C LEU A 215 -4.55 -7.64 13.52
N MET A 216 -3.56 -8.10 12.74
CA MET A 216 -3.77 -9.08 11.67
C MET A 216 -4.29 -10.41 12.24
N GLU A 217 -3.64 -10.95 13.26
CA GLU A 217 -4.07 -12.20 13.90
C GLU A 217 -5.50 -12.14 14.46
N GLN A 218 -5.88 -11.02 15.07
CA GLN A 218 -7.24 -10.81 15.56
C GLN A 218 -8.24 -10.69 14.41
N SER A 219 -7.88 -9.98 13.34
CA SER A 219 -8.74 -9.86 12.16
C SER A 219 -8.96 -11.20 11.47
N ASP A 220 -7.92 -12.01 11.31
CA ASP A 220 -8.02 -13.35 10.72
C ASP A 220 -8.88 -14.28 11.57
N LYS A 221 -8.69 -14.26 12.90
CA LYS A 221 -9.54 -15.01 13.83
C LYS A 221 -11.00 -14.57 13.76
N PHE A 222 -11.25 -13.27 13.71
CA PHE A 222 -12.61 -12.74 13.61
C PHE A 222 -13.29 -13.23 12.33
N VAL A 223 -12.61 -13.09 11.17
CA VAL A 223 -13.14 -13.55 9.87
C VAL A 223 -13.40 -15.05 9.89
N SER A 224 -12.46 -15.83 10.40
CA SER A 224 -12.60 -17.30 10.49
C SER A 224 -13.80 -17.72 11.35
N ILE A 225 -13.95 -17.13 12.55
CA ILE A 225 -15.08 -17.44 13.44
C ILE A 225 -16.39 -16.96 12.82
N LEU A 226 -16.43 -15.77 12.23
CA LEU A 226 -17.63 -15.24 11.59
C LEU A 226 -18.08 -16.13 10.43
N THR A 227 -17.16 -16.54 9.56
CA THR A 227 -17.46 -17.43 8.42
C THR A 227 -18.03 -18.76 8.91
N LYS A 228 -17.37 -19.39 9.89
CA LYS A 228 -17.85 -20.65 10.49
C LYS A 228 -19.26 -20.50 11.06
N GLN A 229 -19.53 -19.43 11.81
CA GLN A 229 -20.84 -19.18 12.44
C GLN A 229 -21.93 -18.91 11.39
N ILE A 230 -21.60 -18.23 10.28
CA ILE A 230 -22.53 -18.04 9.16
C ILE A 230 -22.89 -19.39 8.52
N ASP A 231 -21.92 -20.26 8.29
CA ASP A 231 -22.13 -21.60 7.74
C ASP A 231 -23.00 -22.47 8.67
N GLU A 232 -22.81 -22.34 9.97
CA GLU A 232 -23.60 -23.01 11.01
C GLU A 232 -24.98 -22.36 11.24
N ARG A 233 -25.28 -21.21 10.56
CA ARG A 233 -26.50 -20.41 10.73
C ARG A 233 -26.74 -19.99 12.17
N ARG A 234 -25.69 -19.73 12.91
CA ARG A 234 -25.72 -19.33 14.31
C ARG A 234 -24.64 -18.29 14.56
N LEU A 235 -24.98 -17.15 15.17
CA LEU A 235 -24.04 -16.09 15.55
C LEU A 235 -23.88 -16.03 17.06
N ASP A 236 -22.70 -16.36 17.56
CA ASP A 236 -22.30 -16.13 18.95
C ASP A 236 -21.66 -14.73 19.06
N HIS A 237 -22.45 -13.73 19.40
CA HIS A 237 -21.99 -12.35 19.53
C HIS A 237 -20.92 -12.18 20.61
N ALA A 238 -20.98 -12.97 21.70
CA ALA A 238 -19.99 -12.90 22.76
C ALA A 238 -18.62 -13.41 22.28
N ALA A 239 -18.61 -14.57 21.60
CA ALA A 239 -17.39 -15.14 21.02
C ALA A 239 -16.78 -14.24 19.93
N LEU A 240 -17.62 -13.66 19.06
CA LEU A 240 -17.17 -12.70 18.02
C LEU A 240 -16.52 -11.48 18.65
N ARG A 241 -17.12 -10.93 19.71
CA ARG A 241 -16.57 -9.73 20.38
C ARG A 241 -15.22 -9.99 21.04
N GLN A 242 -15.00 -11.17 21.63
CA GLN A 242 -13.73 -11.49 22.29
C GLN A 242 -12.53 -11.43 21.36
N VAL A 243 -12.72 -11.69 20.07
CA VAL A 243 -11.66 -11.67 19.06
C VAL A 243 -11.57 -10.36 18.27
N LEU A 244 -12.47 -9.41 18.50
CA LEU A 244 -12.43 -8.10 17.84
C LEU A 244 -11.13 -7.37 18.17
N PRO A 245 -10.48 -6.76 17.20
CA PRO A 245 -9.40 -5.81 17.46
C PRO A 245 -9.97 -4.52 18.09
N SER A 246 -9.15 -3.81 18.86
CA SER A 246 -9.48 -2.47 19.31
C SER A 246 -9.02 -1.47 18.25
N ALA A 247 -9.91 -1.13 17.33
CA ALA A 247 -9.63 -0.27 16.19
C ALA A 247 -10.81 0.63 15.85
N GLY A 248 -10.51 1.75 15.19
CA GLY A 248 -11.53 2.66 14.66
C GLY A 248 -11.08 3.29 13.35
N MET A 249 -12.07 3.55 12.50
CA MET A 249 -11.88 4.21 11.21
C MET A 249 -12.91 5.31 11.03
N HIS A 250 -12.45 6.44 10.55
CA HIS A 250 -13.29 7.58 10.17
C HIS A 250 -12.88 8.05 8.79
N LEU A 251 -13.86 8.18 7.89
CA LEU A 251 -13.66 8.71 6.54
C LEU A 251 -14.76 9.72 6.25
N GLU A 252 -14.35 10.87 5.79
CA GLU A 252 -15.21 11.90 5.21
C GLU A 252 -14.68 12.28 3.85
N ALA A 253 -15.55 12.40 2.87
CA ALA A 253 -15.22 12.81 1.52
C ALA A 253 -16.37 13.62 0.93
N GLY A 254 -16.07 14.84 0.49
CA GLY A 254 -16.96 15.59 -0.38
C GLY A 254 -16.75 15.20 -1.84
N ASN A 255 -17.06 16.08 -2.75
CA ASN A 255 -16.95 15.85 -4.19
C ASN A 255 -15.72 16.51 -4.86
N GLN A 256 -14.79 17.06 -4.04
CA GLN A 256 -13.58 17.75 -4.52
C GLN A 256 -12.31 16.98 -4.10
N ASN A 257 -12.23 15.72 -4.47
CA ASN A 257 -11.10 14.83 -4.18
C ASN A 257 -10.80 13.91 -5.37
N PRO A 258 -9.58 13.33 -5.41
CA PRO A 258 -9.18 12.47 -6.52
C PRO A 258 -10.11 11.27 -6.75
N VAL A 259 -10.69 10.71 -5.69
CA VAL A 259 -11.63 9.57 -5.79
C VAL A 259 -12.92 10.01 -6.47
N SER A 260 -13.46 11.18 -6.10
CA SER A 260 -14.66 11.73 -6.74
C SER A 260 -14.42 12.04 -8.23
N TYR A 261 -13.25 12.55 -8.59
CA TYR A 261 -12.88 12.81 -9.99
C TYR A 261 -12.74 11.50 -10.79
N PHE A 262 -12.15 10.47 -10.19
CA PHE A 262 -12.05 9.16 -10.81
C PHE A 262 -13.44 8.53 -11.02
N LEU A 263 -14.31 8.58 -10.02
CA LEU A 263 -15.68 8.07 -10.10
C LEU A 263 -16.50 8.84 -11.14
N ALA A 264 -16.35 10.16 -11.21
CA ALA A 264 -17.02 11.00 -12.23
C ALA A 264 -16.59 10.61 -13.65
N ALA A 265 -15.32 10.23 -13.86
CA ALA A 265 -14.85 9.71 -15.15
C ALA A 265 -15.47 8.34 -15.52
N LYS A 266 -16.06 7.65 -14.54
CA LYS A 266 -16.83 6.40 -14.72
C LYS A 266 -18.35 6.60 -14.68
N GLY A 267 -18.84 7.85 -14.72
CA GLY A 267 -20.27 8.16 -14.70
C GLY A 267 -20.91 8.13 -13.30
N ILE A 268 -20.11 8.07 -12.23
CA ILE A 268 -20.60 8.02 -10.85
C ILE A 268 -20.22 9.33 -10.15
N SER A 269 -21.16 9.97 -9.48
CA SER A 269 -20.90 11.15 -8.65
C SER A 269 -21.71 11.11 -7.36
N TYR A 270 -21.23 11.83 -6.36
CA TYR A 270 -21.90 12.01 -5.06
C TYR A 270 -21.59 13.40 -4.51
N ASN A 271 -22.38 13.87 -3.56
CA ASN A 271 -22.13 15.14 -2.89
C ASN A 271 -21.18 14.98 -1.70
N ASP A 272 -21.48 14.04 -0.83
CA ASP A 272 -20.63 13.66 0.29
C ASP A 272 -20.79 12.19 0.66
N PHE A 273 -19.74 11.62 1.24
CA PHE A 273 -19.66 10.29 1.79
C PHE A 273 -19.07 10.36 3.18
N LYS A 274 -19.71 9.73 4.15
CA LYS A 274 -19.23 9.63 5.52
C LYS A 274 -19.25 8.20 5.99
N LEU A 275 -18.20 7.78 6.67
CA LEU A 275 -18.08 6.46 7.27
C LEU A 275 -17.36 6.58 8.61
N SER A 276 -17.93 5.96 9.64
CA SER A 276 -17.31 5.88 10.96
C SER A 276 -17.58 4.50 11.53
N PHE A 277 -16.51 3.74 11.78
CA PHE A 277 -16.58 2.43 12.40
C PHE A 277 -15.63 2.33 13.58
N GLY A 278 -16.09 1.66 14.63
CA GLY A 278 -15.31 1.30 15.80
C GLY A 278 -15.52 -0.17 16.16
N PHE A 279 -14.44 -0.81 16.52
CA PHE A 279 -14.41 -2.22 16.91
C PHE A 279 -13.67 -2.34 18.23
N THR A 280 -14.32 -2.90 19.23
CA THR A 280 -13.65 -3.25 20.49
C THR A 280 -14.29 -4.48 21.13
N PRO A 281 -13.54 -5.30 21.87
CA PRO A 281 -14.13 -6.42 22.62
C PRO A 281 -15.18 -5.98 23.62
N GLN A 282 -15.05 -4.78 24.20
CA GLN A 282 -15.94 -4.26 25.24
C GLN A 282 -17.28 -3.76 24.68
N VAL A 283 -17.23 -3.13 23.51
CA VAL A 283 -18.40 -2.46 22.92
C VAL A 283 -18.97 -3.21 21.72
N GLY A 284 -18.16 -4.08 21.09
CA GLY A 284 -18.53 -4.77 19.85
C GLY A 284 -18.29 -3.89 18.62
N ILE A 285 -19.01 -4.17 17.55
CA ILE A 285 -18.99 -3.44 16.29
C ILE A 285 -19.99 -2.30 16.36
N ASN A 286 -19.52 -1.08 16.14
CA ASN A 286 -20.37 0.09 16.00
C ASN A 286 -19.96 0.85 14.76
N GLY A 287 -20.92 1.13 13.90
CA GLY A 287 -20.62 1.80 12.67
C GLY A 287 -21.80 2.54 12.08
N ARG A 288 -21.47 3.56 11.32
CA ARG A 288 -22.43 4.31 10.50
C ARG A 288 -21.76 4.71 9.19
N THR A 289 -22.53 4.66 8.12
CA THR A 289 -22.14 5.21 6.82
C THR A 289 -23.32 5.96 6.22
N ALA A 290 -23.02 7.00 5.45
CA ALA A 290 -24.00 7.73 4.67
C ALA A 290 -23.38 8.24 3.38
N VAL A 291 -24.15 8.20 2.30
CA VAL A 291 -23.84 8.79 1.00
C VAL A 291 -24.99 9.72 0.63
N HIS A 292 -24.66 10.95 0.27
CA HIS A 292 -25.64 11.92 -0.19
C HIS A 292 -25.43 12.29 -1.65
N GLY A 293 -26.55 12.44 -2.37
CA GLY A 293 -26.57 12.91 -3.75
C GLY A 293 -25.87 11.96 -4.72
N LEU A 294 -26.00 10.64 -4.53
CA LEU A 294 -25.45 9.65 -5.43
C LEU A 294 -26.15 9.73 -6.79
N ARG A 295 -25.35 9.85 -7.85
CA ARG A 295 -25.80 9.77 -9.24
C ARG A 295 -24.97 8.72 -9.96
N MET A 296 -25.64 7.87 -10.70
CA MET A 296 -25.04 6.75 -11.42
C MET A 296 -25.86 6.52 -12.68
N ASP A 297 -25.29 6.87 -13.82
CA ASP A 297 -26.01 6.92 -15.11
C ASP A 297 -27.30 7.77 -15.01
N SER A 298 -28.46 7.14 -15.19
CA SER A 298 -29.77 7.77 -15.07
C SER A 298 -30.36 7.74 -13.66
N LEU A 299 -29.74 7.02 -12.72
CA LEU A 299 -30.24 6.89 -11.35
C LEU A 299 -29.73 8.03 -10.46
N GLN A 300 -30.66 8.67 -9.72
CA GLN A 300 -30.31 9.66 -8.70
C GLN A 300 -30.95 9.30 -7.37
N LEU A 301 -30.10 9.17 -6.34
CA LEU A 301 -30.49 8.87 -4.96
C LEU A 301 -30.02 10.01 -4.03
N ASP A 302 -30.95 10.55 -3.24
CA ASP A 302 -30.61 11.69 -2.38
C ASP A 302 -29.82 11.26 -1.16
N THR A 303 -30.19 10.15 -0.52
CA THR A 303 -29.51 9.65 0.68
C THR A 303 -29.56 8.12 0.74
N ILE A 304 -28.39 7.53 0.95
CA ILE A 304 -28.22 6.13 1.35
C ILE A 304 -27.54 6.13 2.70
N PHE A 305 -28.05 5.39 3.67
CA PHE A 305 -27.39 5.28 4.97
C PHE A 305 -27.44 3.86 5.52
N PHE A 306 -26.49 3.54 6.37
CA PHE A 306 -26.44 2.28 7.12
C PHE A 306 -25.79 2.48 8.48
N THR A 307 -26.35 1.86 9.50
CA THR A 307 -25.82 1.81 10.87
C THR A 307 -25.80 0.38 11.37
N VAL A 308 -24.78 0.05 12.14
CA VAL A 308 -24.65 -1.22 12.85
C VAL A 308 -24.27 -0.95 14.30
N LYS A 309 -24.90 -1.66 15.23
CA LYS A 309 -24.57 -1.60 16.64
C LYS A 309 -24.69 -3.00 17.24
N GLN A 310 -23.57 -3.54 17.70
CA GLN A 310 -23.49 -4.84 18.35
C GLN A 310 -23.42 -4.69 19.86
N ASP A 311 -24.14 -5.51 20.58
CA ASP A 311 -23.97 -5.73 22.02
C ASP A 311 -23.60 -7.21 22.30
N THR A 312 -23.75 -7.69 23.53
CA THR A 312 -23.37 -9.05 23.91
C THR A 312 -24.31 -10.13 23.39
N ALA A 313 -25.53 -9.77 23.05
CA ALA A 313 -26.60 -10.71 22.72
C ALA A 313 -27.13 -10.55 21.28
N ARG A 314 -26.86 -9.40 20.64
CA ARG A 314 -27.47 -9.07 19.34
C ARG A 314 -26.68 -8.01 18.57
N MET A 315 -26.96 -7.95 17.29
CA MET A 315 -26.54 -6.88 16.40
C MET A 315 -27.78 -6.18 15.83
N LYS A 316 -27.90 -4.89 16.06
CA LYS A 316 -28.93 -4.03 15.47
C LYS A 316 -28.41 -3.42 14.19
N LEU A 317 -29.20 -3.50 13.14
CA LEU A 317 -28.94 -2.96 11.82
C LEU A 317 -30.03 -1.96 11.49
N GLN A 318 -29.65 -0.84 10.90
CA GLN A 318 -30.58 0.12 10.33
C GLN A 318 -29.99 0.66 9.06
N GLY A 319 -30.75 0.65 7.98
CA GLY A 319 -30.32 1.19 6.69
C GLY A 319 -31.50 1.79 5.94
N GLY A 320 -31.21 2.49 4.87
CA GLY A 320 -32.27 3.00 4.02
C GLY A 320 -31.78 3.78 2.83
N VAL A 321 -32.70 3.94 1.89
CA VAL A 321 -32.56 4.78 0.71
C VAL A 321 -33.74 5.77 0.73
N ILE A 322 -33.43 7.04 0.60
CA ILE A 322 -34.42 8.10 0.66
C ILE A 322 -34.24 9.06 -0.50
N ASN A 323 -35.31 9.26 -1.26
CA ASN A 323 -35.45 10.35 -2.23
C ASN A 323 -36.52 11.31 -1.73
N GLY A 324 -36.12 12.55 -1.46
CA GLY A 324 -37.02 13.59 -0.95
C GLY A 324 -37.88 14.25 -2.04
N PRO A 325 -38.79 15.17 -1.66
CA PRO A 325 -39.71 15.86 -2.58
C PRO A 325 -39.00 16.66 -3.70
N LYS A 326 -37.71 16.98 -3.54
CA LYS A 326 -36.91 17.70 -4.53
C LYS A 326 -36.16 16.79 -5.49
N ASN A 327 -36.25 15.46 -5.30
CA ASN A 327 -35.63 14.52 -6.24
C ASN A 327 -36.33 14.61 -7.61
N PRO A 328 -35.59 14.80 -8.73
CA PRO A 328 -36.21 15.02 -10.03
C PRO A 328 -36.84 13.77 -10.65
N GLN A 329 -36.58 12.59 -10.10
CA GLN A 329 -37.04 11.32 -10.67
C GLN A 329 -38.28 10.80 -9.96
N PHE A 330 -38.21 10.59 -8.65
CA PHE A 330 -39.31 10.05 -7.84
C PHE A 330 -39.07 10.29 -6.36
N VAL A 331 -40.15 10.48 -5.64
CA VAL A 331 -40.14 10.51 -4.16
C VAL A 331 -40.29 9.07 -3.69
N PHE A 332 -39.37 8.67 -2.80
CA PHE A 332 -39.30 7.29 -2.35
C PHE A 332 -38.56 7.20 -1.01
N ARG A 333 -39.05 6.37 -0.15
CA ARG A 333 -38.38 6.03 1.08
C ARG A 333 -38.44 4.52 1.29
N SER A 334 -37.28 3.87 1.41
CA SER A 334 -37.20 2.50 1.90
C SER A 334 -36.26 2.47 3.09
N THR A 335 -36.71 1.87 4.19
CA THR A 335 -35.90 1.69 5.39
C THR A 335 -35.87 0.22 5.76
N LEU A 336 -34.70 -0.24 6.12
CA LEU A 336 -34.44 -1.56 6.67
C LEU A 336 -34.10 -1.41 8.15
N THR A 337 -34.79 -2.11 9.01
CA THR A 337 -34.42 -2.31 10.41
C THR A 337 -34.23 -3.80 10.64
N GLY A 338 -33.18 -4.15 11.38
CA GLY A 338 -32.86 -5.54 11.65
C GLY A 338 -32.29 -5.76 13.03
N GLU A 339 -32.58 -6.91 13.57
CA GLU A 339 -31.97 -7.42 14.78
C GLU A 339 -31.53 -8.85 14.54
N VAL A 340 -30.22 -9.09 14.64
CA VAL A 340 -29.62 -10.42 14.53
C VAL A 340 -29.21 -10.86 15.91
N ARG A 341 -29.82 -11.96 16.40
CA ARG A 341 -29.53 -12.62 17.66
C ARG A 341 -28.70 -13.88 17.40
N ASN A 342 -28.43 -14.66 18.44
CA ASN A 342 -27.56 -15.84 18.27
C ASN A 342 -28.16 -16.89 17.34
N GLU A 343 -29.46 -17.09 17.32
CA GLU A 343 -30.12 -18.18 16.58
C GLU A 343 -31.23 -17.69 15.62
N ASP A 344 -31.55 -16.41 15.66
CA ASP A 344 -32.57 -15.81 14.82
C ASP A 344 -32.15 -14.45 14.23
N ALA A 345 -32.79 -14.05 13.17
CA ALA A 345 -32.67 -12.73 12.59
C ALA A 345 -34.06 -12.23 12.19
N GLU A 346 -34.38 -11.04 12.66
CA GLU A 346 -35.59 -10.33 12.30
C GLU A 346 -35.22 -9.15 11.40
N LEU A 347 -35.82 -9.05 10.24
CA LEU A 347 -35.61 -7.96 9.29
C LEU A 347 -36.96 -7.38 8.90
N THR A 348 -37.13 -6.09 9.06
CA THR A 348 -38.31 -5.35 8.63
C THR A 348 -37.90 -4.36 7.55
N VAL A 349 -38.63 -4.36 6.44
CA VAL A 349 -38.46 -3.40 5.34
C VAL A 349 -39.76 -2.60 5.21
N ASP A 350 -39.65 -1.31 5.42
CA ASP A 350 -40.74 -0.36 5.21
C ASP A 350 -40.43 0.42 3.91
N TYR A 351 -41.44 0.64 3.10
CA TYR A 351 -41.34 1.47 1.90
C TYR A 351 -42.59 2.35 1.71
N VAL A 352 -42.38 3.55 1.22
CA VAL A 352 -43.43 4.55 0.91
C VAL A 352 -43.10 5.24 -0.41
#